data_6b2e390d982801c3426ef5410110b705
#
_entry.id   6b2e390d982801c3426ef5410110b705
#
_cell.length_a   1.000
_cell.length_b   1.000
_cell.length_c   1.000
_cell.angle_alpha   90.00
_cell.angle_beta   90.00
_cell.angle_gamma   90.00
#
_symmetry.space_group_name_H-M   'P 1'
#
loop_
_entity.id
_entity.type
_entity.pdbx_description
1 polymer ?
#
loop_
_entity_poly.entity_id
_entity_poly.type
_entity_poly.pdbx_seq_one_letter_code
_entity_poly.pdbx_strand_id
1 'polypeptide(L)'
;MKHKLLAYYKHSLEQAAPPSPSQLSDHYWFKVDFQDDWIGIQKQEIDGSQLELLKACYDFFQPDETLEKEEYAWNQYLYFNGEQPSFKNMETVRFIQFHIKGDTASIERKLIESAFDGFIHENSLIIWNGSNEGAVIEQNAQYLEEEDFTALAQALQSDFFFSICFYMGKELKLNSSIPVIFGQERNLFSKGLAFMPKSTVLSLETILPNLLISRLKEDELDLFKEWFSIFEEDKELLLTIKTFIENNGHSTNTAKQLFIHRNTLQYRLDKFTEKTGLNLKNYHSYITTYLACLFYTSGK
;
A
#
# COMPACT_ATOMS: atom_id res chain seq x y z
N MET A 1 2.05 -18.23 -18.05
CA MET A 1 1.09 -17.86 -19.11
C MET A 1 1.71 -16.89 -20.11
N LYS A 2 2.51 -15.94 -19.67
CA LYS A 2 3.30 -14.95 -20.43
C LYS A 2 4.03 -15.54 -21.66
N HIS A 3 4.87 -16.58 -21.49
CA HIS A 3 5.61 -17.21 -22.58
C HIS A 3 4.74 -17.78 -23.72
N LYS A 4 3.50 -18.15 -23.44
CA LYS A 4 2.56 -18.64 -24.47
C LYS A 4 2.03 -17.51 -25.33
N LEU A 5 1.77 -16.33 -24.73
CA LEU A 5 1.35 -15.13 -25.47
C LEU A 5 2.47 -14.65 -26.40
N LEU A 6 3.69 -14.52 -25.87
CA LEU A 6 4.86 -14.11 -26.64
C LEU A 6 5.19 -15.09 -27.78
N ALA A 7 4.93 -16.39 -27.58
CA ALA A 7 5.13 -17.39 -28.61
C ALA A 7 4.03 -17.38 -29.69
N TYR A 8 2.82 -16.96 -29.33
CA TYR A 8 1.68 -16.90 -30.25
C TYR A 8 1.70 -15.65 -31.13
N TYR A 9 1.97 -14.48 -30.54
CA TYR A 9 2.07 -13.20 -31.23
C TYR A 9 3.53 -12.88 -31.52
N LYS A 10 3.95 -13.07 -32.78
CA LYS A 10 5.38 -13.07 -33.19
C LYS A 10 6.07 -11.71 -33.07
N HIS A 11 5.31 -10.62 -33.15
CA HIS A 11 5.82 -9.25 -33.06
C HIS A 11 5.45 -8.58 -31.74
N SER A 12 5.16 -9.39 -30.71
CA SER A 12 4.88 -8.87 -29.40
C SER A 12 6.13 -8.29 -28.74
N LEU A 13 5.92 -7.19 -28.01
CA LEU A 13 6.95 -6.51 -27.22
C LEU A 13 6.75 -6.86 -25.75
N GLU A 14 7.88 -6.97 -25.04
CA GLU A 14 7.87 -7.15 -23.59
C GLU A 14 8.69 -6.05 -22.95
N GLN A 15 8.15 -5.42 -21.89
CA GLN A 15 8.85 -4.41 -21.11
C GLN A 15 8.36 -4.39 -19.66
N ALA A 16 9.27 -4.02 -18.74
CA ALA A 16 8.98 -3.91 -17.33
C ALA A 16 8.26 -2.58 -16.96
N ALA A 17 8.21 -1.64 -17.91
CA ALA A 17 7.49 -0.38 -17.75
C ALA A 17 6.25 -0.36 -18.67
N PRO A 18 5.19 0.34 -18.30
CA PRO A 18 4.04 0.51 -19.18
C PRO A 18 4.39 1.24 -20.51
N PRO A 19 3.53 1.14 -21.53
CA PRO A 19 3.83 1.68 -22.86
C PRO A 19 3.90 3.21 -22.87
N SER A 20 4.82 3.75 -23.64
CA SER A 20 4.82 5.17 -23.96
C SER A 20 3.70 5.53 -24.97
N PRO A 21 3.24 6.78 -25.02
CA PRO A 21 2.22 7.21 -25.96
C PRO A 21 2.51 6.86 -27.43
N SER A 22 3.79 6.89 -27.83
CA SER A 22 4.22 6.50 -29.19
C SER A 22 4.04 5.01 -29.47
N GLN A 23 4.06 4.17 -28.46
CA GLN A 23 3.89 2.71 -28.61
C GLN A 23 2.41 2.31 -28.70
N LEU A 24 1.49 3.20 -28.29
CA LEU A 24 0.04 2.96 -28.34
C LEU A 24 -0.55 3.05 -29.75
N SER A 25 0.14 3.68 -30.68
CA SER A 25 -0.32 3.79 -32.07
C SER A 25 -0.44 2.42 -32.74
N ASP A 26 0.52 1.53 -32.50
CA ASP A 26 0.68 0.29 -33.23
C ASP A 26 0.41 -0.98 -32.41
N HIS A 27 0.35 -0.89 -31.09
CA HIS A 27 0.19 -2.03 -30.20
C HIS A 27 -0.98 -1.85 -29.21
N TYR A 28 -1.62 -2.98 -28.90
CA TYR A 28 -2.46 -3.15 -27.71
C TYR A 28 -1.59 -3.65 -26.56
N TRP A 29 -1.72 -3.06 -25.38
CA TRP A 29 -0.86 -3.38 -24.23
C TRP A 29 -1.65 -4.00 -23.09
N PHE A 30 -1.08 -5.06 -22.49
CA PHE A 30 -1.69 -5.82 -21.42
C PHE A 30 -0.69 -6.03 -20.27
N LYS A 31 -1.13 -5.88 -19.04
CA LYS A 31 -0.37 -6.27 -17.84
C LYS A 31 -0.64 -7.74 -17.57
N VAL A 32 0.39 -8.59 -17.55
CA VAL A 32 0.21 -10.06 -17.63
C VAL A 32 0.44 -10.77 -16.31
N ASP A 33 1.17 -10.19 -15.36
CA ASP A 33 1.44 -10.78 -14.05
C ASP A 33 1.62 -9.70 -12.98
N PHE A 34 1.59 -10.11 -11.70
CA PHE A 34 1.86 -9.26 -10.52
C PHE A 34 3.27 -8.63 -10.50
N GLN A 35 4.12 -8.91 -11.47
CA GLN A 35 5.48 -8.39 -11.66
C GLN A 35 5.52 -7.33 -12.75
N ASP A 36 4.73 -6.28 -12.69
CA ASP A 36 4.77 -5.09 -13.58
C ASP A 36 5.24 -5.30 -15.04
N ASP A 37 5.12 -6.54 -15.55
CA ASP A 37 5.49 -6.91 -16.91
C ASP A 37 4.35 -6.60 -17.89
N TRP A 38 4.67 -5.81 -18.90
CA TRP A 38 3.74 -5.41 -19.95
C TRP A 38 4.03 -6.14 -21.23
N ILE A 39 2.98 -6.62 -21.91
CA ILE A 39 3.08 -7.21 -23.26
C ILE A 39 2.32 -6.32 -24.23
N GLY A 40 3.03 -5.84 -25.24
CA GLY A 40 2.48 -5.14 -26.38
C GLY A 40 2.24 -6.11 -27.53
N ILE A 41 1.02 -6.22 -28.02
CA ILE A 41 0.66 -7.03 -29.18
C ILE A 41 0.31 -6.09 -30.33
N GLN A 42 0.93 -6.30 -31.50
CA GLN A 42 0.64 -5.48 -32.67
C GLN A 42 -0.86 -5.53 -33.02
N LYS A 43 -1.46 -4.37 -33.26
CA LYS A 43 -2.89 -4.26 -33.59
C LYS A 43 -3.29 -5.09 -34.82
N GLN A 44 -2.34 -5.30 -35.74
CA GLN A 44 -2.54 -6.09 -36.96
C GLN A 44 -2.56 -7.61 -36.71
N GLU A 45 -2.01 -8.08 -35.58
CA GLU A 45 -1.96 -9.50 -35.22
C GLU A 45 -3.15 -9.98 -34.39
N ILE A 46 -4.05 -9.08 -34.02
CA ILE A 46 -5.16 -9.37 -33.11
C ILE A 46 -6.49 -8.97 -33.76
N ASP A 47 -7.45 -9.88 -33.78
CA ASP A 47 -8.81 -9.58 -34.19
C ASP A 47 -9.69 -9.11 -33.02
N GLY A 48 -10.88 -8.58 -33.32
CA GLY A 48 -11.77 -8.03 -32.31
C GLY A 48 -12.20 -9.03 -31.23
N SER A 49 -12.39 -10.31 -31.60
CA SER A 49 -12.78 -11.35 -30.66
C SER A 49 -11.63 -11.73 -29.72
N GLN A 50 -10.42 -11.80 -30.26
CA GLN A 50 -9.21 -12.04 -29.48
C GLN A 50 -8.89 -10.88 -28.53
N LEU A 51 -9.11 -9.63 -28.98
CA LEU A 51 -8.95 -8.44 -28.17
C LEU A 51 -9.88 -8.46 -26.95
N GLU A 52 -11.16 -8.72 -27.15
CA GLU A 52 -12.12 -8.80 -26.05
C GLU A 52 -11.80 -9.96 -25.07
N LEU A 53 -11.34 -11.08 -25.59
CA LEU A 53 -10.87 -12.18 -24.73
C LEU A 53 -9.65 -11.77 -23.89
N LEU A 54 -8.68 -11.09 -24.47
CA LEU A 54 -7.50 -10.63 -23.75
C LEU A 54 -7.83 -9.56 -22.71
N LYS A 55 -8.75 -8.64 -23.02
CA LYS A 55 -9.26 -7.67 -22.04
C LYS A 55 -9.97 -8.32 -20.86
N ALA A 56 -10.65 -9.45 -21.08
CA ALA A 56 -11.30 -10.21 -20.01
C ALA A 56 -10.30 -10.99 -19.14
N CYS A 57 -9.11 -11.31 -19.66
CA CYS A 57 -8.11 -12.13 -18.99
C CYS A 57 -6.97 -11.32 -18.35
N TYR A 58 -6.72 -10.10 -18.81
CA TYR A 58 -5.58 -9.28 -18.44
C TYR A 58 -5.98 -7.82 -18.31
N ASP A 59 -5.27 -7.07 -17.47
CA ASP A 59 -5.44 -5.63 -17.37
C ASP A 59 -5.00 -4.96 -18.67
N PHE A 60 -5.98 -4.45 -19.41
CA PHE A 60 -5.74 -3.78 -20.69
C PHE A 60 -5.36 -2.32 -20.46
N PHE A 61 -4.25 -1.91 -21.05
CA PHE A 61 -3.86 -0.51 -21.02
C PHE A 61 -4.73 0.29 -22.00
N GLN A 62 -5.60 1.10 -21.44
CA GLN A 62 -6.37 2.10 -22.17
C GLN A 62 -5.91 3.46 -21.67
N PRO A 63 -5.30 4.31 -22.53
CA PRO A 63 -5.12 5.70 -22.18
C PRO A 63 -6.50 6.29 -21.88
N ASP A 64 -6.67 6.86 -20.72
CA ASP A 64 -7.92 7.51 -20.37
C ASP A 64 -7.99 8.84 -21.13
N GLU A 65 -8.68 8.86 -22.27
CA GLU A 65 -8.86 10.05 -23.10
C GLU A 65 -9.71 11.11 -22.38
N THR A 66 -10.26 10.77 -21.20
CA THR A 66 -11.11 11.65 -20.39
C THR A 66 -10.35 12.34 -19.27
N LEU A 67 -9.07 11.97 -19.03
CA LEU A 67 -8.24 12.63 -18.01
C LEU A 67 -8.03 14.11 -18.38
N GLU A 68 -8.18 14.96 -17.39
CA GLU A 68 -7.72 16.34 -17.51
C GLU A 68 -6.24 16.36 -17.87
N LYS A 69 -5.80 17.35 -18.62
CA LYS A 69 -4.43 17.42 -19.15
C LYS A 69 -3.35 17.35 -18.06
N GLU A 70 -3.68 17.81 -16.86
CA GLU A 70 -2.78 17.81 -15.71
C GLU A 70 -2.66 16.41 -15.08
N GLU A 71 -3.77 15.72 -14.87
CA GLU A 71 -3.81 14.33 -14.38
C GLU A 71 -3.02 13.41 -15.31
N TYR A 72 -3.23 13.54 -16.61
CA TYR A 72 -2.49 12.78 -17.61
C TYR A 72 -0.98 13.05 -17.52
N ALA A 73 -0.55 14.31 -17.39
CA ALA A 73 0.87 14.65 -17.27
C ALA A 73 1.51 14.05 -16.02
N TRP A 74 0.82 14.11 -14.87
CA TRP A 74 1.28 13.47 -13.65
C TRP A 74 1.32 11.94 -13.74
N ASN A 75 0.31 11.35 -14.33
CA ASN A 75 0.27 9.90 -14.56
C ASN A 75 1.46 9.46 -15.41
N GLN A 76 1.72 10.14 -16.53
CA GLN A 76 2.88 9.86 -17.37
C GLN A 76 4.20 10.03 -16.63
N TYR A 77 4.35 11.08 -15.85
CA TYR A 77 5.58 11.35 -15.09
C TYR A 77 5.86 10.30 -14.02
N LEU A 78 4.85 9.92 -13.24
CA LEU A 78 5.03 9.01 -12.10
C LEU A 78 5.12 7.54 -12.48
N TYR A 79 4.31 7.11 -13.45
CA TYR A 79 4.21 5.70 -13.80
C TYR A 79 4.98 5.31 -15.06
N PHE A 80 5.31 6.29 -15.93
CA PHE A 80 5.76 5.99 -17.28
C PHE A 80 7.07 6.67 -17.68
N ASN A 81 7.81 7.25 -16.75
CA ASN A 81 9.01 8.04 -17.02
C ASN A 81 8.79 9.14 -18.09
N GLY A 82 7.58 9.70 -18.13
CA GLY A 82 7.23 10.81 -19.01
C GLY A 82 7.90 12.12 -18.61
N GLU A 83 7.61 13.17 -19.37
CA GLU A 83 8.12 14.50 -19.07
C GLU A 83 7.54 15.03 -17.74
N GLN A 84 8.36 15.79 -17.04
CA GLN A 84 7.98 16.44 -15.78
C GLN A 84 6.80 17.41 -16.03
N PRO A 85 5.68 17.29 -15.29
CA PRO A 85 4.58 18.24 -15.39
C PRO A 85 5.00 19.63 -14.93
N SER A 86 4.20 20.63 -15.29
CA SER A 86 4.46 22.01 -14.83
C SER A 86 4.14 22.15 -13.35
N PHE A 87 5.14 22.44 -12.52
CA PHE A 87 4.98 22.68 -11.09
C PHE A 87 4.65 24.15 -10.75
N LYS A 88 3.77 24.79 -11.53
CA LYS A 88 3.41 26.18 -11.26
C LYS A 88 2.75 26.29 -9.88
N ASN A 89 3.32 27.17 -9.02
CA ASN A 89 2.85 27.44 -7.65
C ASN A 89 2.91 26.25 -6.69
N MET A 90 3.68 25.21 -7.00
CA MET A 90 3.86 24.03 -6.17
C MET A 90 5.29 24.02 -5.60
N GLU A 91 5.45 23.95 -4.29
CA GLU A 91 6.75 23.85 -3.60
C GLU A 91 7.02 22.45 -3.08
N THR A 92 5.97 21.81 -2.55
CA THR A 92 6.03 20.47 -2.00
C THR A 92 4.86 19.65 -2.47
N VAL A 93 5.04 18.32 -2.45
CA VAL A 93 4.03 17.33 -2.85
C VAL A 93 4.09 16.14 -1.89
N ARG A 94 2.94 15.54 -1.62
CA ARG A 94 2.82 14.24 -0.96
C ARG A 94 1.93 13.33 -1.80
N PHE A 95 2.30 12.06 -1.90
CA PHE A 95 1.53 11.06 -2.62
C PHE A 95 0.83 10.13 -1.63
N ILE A 96 -0.48 10.03 -1.73
CA ILE A 96 -1.27 9.04 -1.01
C ILE A 96 -1.68 7.98 -2.02
N GLN A 97 -0.94 6.88 -2.07
CA GLN A 97 -1.25 5.79 -2.97
C GLN A 97 -2.42 4.97 -2.40
N PHE A 98 -3.27 4.45 -3.26
CA PHE A 98 -4.40 3.63 -2.83
C PHE A 98 -4.52 2.35 -3.65
N HIS A 99 -5.07 1.33 -2.99
CA HIS A 99 -5.42 0.06 -3.60
C HIS A 99 -6.81 -0.38 -3.13
N ILE A 100 -7.70 -0.61 -4.09
CA ILE A 100 -9.08 -1.06 -3.86
C ILE A 100 -9.11 -2.58 -3.95
N LYS A 101 -9.71 -3.22 -2.94
CA LYS A 101 -9.91 -4.67 -2.87
C LYS A 101 -11.37 -4.97 -3.13
N GLY A 102 -11.62 -5.92 -4.01
CA GLY A 102 -12.97 -6.32 -4.41
C GLY A 102 -13.19 -6.19 -5.91
N ASP A 103 -14.41 -6.48 -6.35
CA ASP A 103 -14.81 -6.34 -7.75
C ASP A 103 -15.19 -4.88 -8.04
N THR A 104 -14.25 -4.15 -8.61
CA THR A 104 -14.45 -2.75 -9.03
C THR A 104 -15.02 -2.63 -10.45
N ALA A 105 -15.13 -3.74 -11.19
CA ALA A 105 -15.59 -3.71 -12.59
C ALA A 105 -17.03 -3.22 -12.74
N SER A 106 -17.82 -3.31 -11.68
CA SER A 106 -19.23 -2.86 -11.65
C SER A 106 -19.39 -1.41 -11.16
N ILE A 107 -18.33 -0.74 -10.69
CA ILE A 107 -18.40 0.60 -10.09
C ILE A 107 -17.77 1.59 -11.06
N GLU A 108 -18.54 2.61 -11.43
CA GLU A 108 -18.00 3.69 -12.25
C GLU A 108 -16.94 4.47 -11.46
N ARG A 109 -15.74 4.64 -12.03
CA ARG A 109 -14.64 5.42 -11.46
C ARG A 109 -15.10 6.79 -10.93
N LYS A 110 -15.96 7.48 -11.65
CA LYS A 110 -16.53 8.79 -11.27
C LYS A 110 -17.26 8.77 -9.93
N LEU A 111 -17.88 7.66 -9.55
CA LEU A 111 -18.53 7.56 -8.24
C LEU A 111 -17.50 7.50 -7.12
N ILE A 112 -16.39 6.79 -7.34
CA ILE A 112 -15.29 6.74 -6.40
C ILE A 112 -14.64 8.12 -6.27
N GLU A 113 -14.35 8.79 -7.38
CA GLU A 113 -13.81 10.16 -7.42
C GLU A 113 -14.73 11.15 -6.69
N SER A 114 -16.04 11.11 -6.93
CA SER A 114 -16.98 11.95 -6.20
C SER A 114 -17.00 11.73 -4.69
N ALA A 115 -16.71 10.49 -4.23
CA ALA A 115 -16.56 10.22 -2.81
C ALA A 115 -15.25 10.79 -2.26
N PHE A 116 -14.16 10.78 -3.04
CA PHE A 116 -12.91 11.43 -2.67
C PHE A 116 -13.06 12.95 -2.58
N ASP A 117 -13.78 13.60 -3.51
CA ASP A 117 -13.99 15.06 -3.54
C ASP A 117 -14.58 15.62 -2.24
N GLY A 118 -15.34 14.81 -1.50
CA GLY A 118 -15.89 15.19 -0.21
C GLY A 118 -14.87 15.18 0.96
N PHE A 119 -13.69 14.58 0.76
CA PHE A 119 -12.67 14.39 1.80
C PHE A 119 -11.34 15.06 1.47
N ILE A 120 -10.93 15.08 0.20
CA ILE A 120 -9.66 15.66 -0.23
C ILE A 120 -9.79 17.16 -0.51
N HIS A 121 -8.66 17.88 -0.48
CA HIS A 121 -8.65 19.31 -0.80
C HIS A 121 -8.93 19.55 -2.29
N GLU A 122 -9.56 20.68 -2.61
CA GLU A 122 -9.90 21.08 -3.99
C GLU A 122 -8.69 21.13 -4.94
N ASN A 123 -7.49 21.36 -4.41
CA ASN A 123 -6.24 21.40 -5.19
C ASN A 123 -5.54 20.03 -5.29
N SER A 124 -6.13 18.97 -4.74
CA SER A 124 -5.59 17.62 -4.88
C SER A 124 -5.98 17.03 -6.22
N LEU A 125 -5.09 16.22 -6.79
CA LEU A 125 -5.36 15.49 -8.03
C LEU A 125 -5.46 14.01 -7.73
N ILE A 126 -6.39 13.32 -8.39
CA ILE A 126 -6.50 11.86 -8.32
C ILE A 126 -5.97 11.30 -9.63
N ILE A 127 -4.95 10.46 -9.56
CA ILE A 127 -4.43 9.75 -10.73
C ILE A 127 -4.64 8.26 -10.56
N TRP A 128 -5.04 7.61 -11.63
CA TRP A 128 -5.30 6.18 -11.65
C TRP A 128 -4.21 5.39 -12.38
N ASN A 129 -3.94 4.19 -11.90
CA ASN A 129 -3.09 3.20 -12.56
C ASN A 129 -3.86 1.88 -12.67
N GLY A 130 -4.64 1.74 -13.73
CA GLY A 130 -5.59 0.64 -13.89
C GLY A 130 -6.94 0.90 -13.19
N SER A 131 -7.67 -0.17 -12.86
CA SER A 131 -9.04 -0.10 -12.34
C SER A 131 -9.12 0.05 -10.81
N ASN A 132 -8.09 -0.36 -10.09
CA ASN A 132 -8.15 -0.52 -8.63
C ASN A 132 -6.97 0.10 -7.88
N GLU A 133 -6.05 0.75 -8.58
CA GLU A 133 -4.90 1.43 -7.99
C GLU A 133 -4.79 2.87 -8.48
N GLY A 134 -4.21 3.71 -7.64
CA GLY A 134 -3.93 5.08 -8.01
C GLY A 134 -3.22 5.85 -6.91
N ALA A 135 -3.21 7.16 -7.04
CA ALA A 135 -2.69 8.04 -6.01
C ALA A 135 -3.46 9.37 -5.97
N VAL A 136 -3.64 9.89 -4.77
CA VAL A 136 -4.00 11.29 -4.54
C VAL A 136 -2.69 12.07 -4.43
N ILE A 137 -2.60 13.17 -5.16
CA ILE A 137 -1.48 14.11 -5.13
C ILE A 137 -1.91 15.31 -4.31
N GLU A 138 -1.34 15.45 -3.13
CA GLU A 138 -1.55 16.59 -2.26
C GLU A 138 -0.42 17.61 -2.42
N GLN A 139 -0.73 18.89 -2.36
CA GLN A 139 0.16 19.99 -2.70
C GLN A 139 0.31 20.99 -1.57
N ASN A 140 1.51 21.58 -1.45
CA ASN A 140 1.78 22.79 -0.64
C ASN A 140 1.37 22.69 0.84
N ALA A 141 1.72 21.59 1.50
CA ALA A 141 1.46 21.35 2.92
C ALA A 141 -0.02 21.38 3.36
N GLN A 142 -0.94 21.26 2.42
CA GLN A 142 -2.37 20.98 2.70
C GLN A 142 -2.56 19.47 2.75
N TYR A 143 -2.11 18.84 3.85
CA TYR A 143 -2.08 17.40 4.00
C TYR A 143 -3.16 16.93 4.95
N LEU A 144 -3.89 15.90 4.51
CA LEU A 144 -4.83 15.18 5.36
C LEU A 144 -4.08 14.24 6.31
N GLU A 145 -4.65 13.99 7.47
CA GLU A 145 -4.09 13.08 8.46
C GLU A 145 -4.58 11.63 8.24
N GLU A 146 -4.02 10.68 8.99
CA GLU A 146 -4.38 9.27 8.89
C GLU A 146 -5.86 9.02 9.20
N GLU A 147 -6.41 9.77 10.13
CA GLU A 147 -7.82 9.71 10.54
C GLU A 147 -8.77 10.04 9.40
N ASP A 148 -8.40 11.02 8.56
CA ASP A 148 -9.21 11.43 7.41
C ASP A 148 -9.29 10.31 6.36
N PHE A 149 -8.17 9.66 6.04
CA PHE A 149 -8.14 8.51 5.13
C PHE A 149 -8.82 7.27 5.71
N THR A 150 -8.76 7.11 7.03
CA THR A 150 -9.51 6.05 7.71
C THR A 150 -11.01 6.30 7.62
N ALA A 151 -11.47 7.52 7.81
CA ALA A 151 -12.87 7.91 7.67
C ALA A 151 -13.35 7.75 6.21
N LEU A 152 -12.55 8.17 5.23
CA LEU A 152 -12.84 7.98 3.81
C LEU A 152 -12.99 6.49 3.45
N ALA A 153 -12.08 5.64 3.93
CA ALA A 153 -12.16 4.21 3.68
C ALA A 153 -13.42 3.57 4.28
N GLN A 154 -13.84 4.01 5.47
CA GLN A 154 -15.07 3.54 6.10
C GLN A 154 -16.32 3.99 5.33
N ALA A 155 -16.35 5.23 4.85
CA ALA A 155 -17.42 5.74 4.02
C ALA A 155 -17.54 4.94 2.71
N LEU A 156 -16.42 4.76 1.99
CA LEU A 156 -16.39 3.96 0.76
C LEU A 156 -16.82 2.51 0.98
N GLN A 157 -16.41 1.89 2.07
CA GLN A 157 -16.83 0.53 2.41
C GLN A 157 -18.34 0.44 2.69
N SER A 158 -18.90 1.44 3.34
CA SER A 158 -20.32 1.48 3.66
C SER A 158 -21.19 1.70 2.42
N ASP A 159 -20.76 2.56 1.53
CA ASP A 159 -21.56 3.01 0.38
C ASP A 159 -21.41 2.09 -0.85
N PHE A 160 -20.21 1.52 -1.05
CA PHE A 160 -19.87 0.78 -2.26
C PHE A 160 -19.47 -0.68 -2.03
N PHE A 161 -19.42 -1.16 -0.79
CA PHE A 161 -19.13 -2.56 -0.42
C PHE A 161 -17.75 -3.08 -0.86
N PHE A 162 -16.80 -2.20 -1.18
CA PHE A 162 -15.39 -2.57 -1.37
C PHE A 162 -14.53 -2.03 -0.23
N SER A 163 -13.36 -2.62 -0.03
CA SER A 163 -12.38 -2.08 0.90
C SER A 163 -11.24 -1.41 0.16
N ILE A 164 -10.79 -0.27 0.69
CA ILE A 164 -9.66 0.47 0.17
C ILE A 164 -8.56 0.51 1.23
N CYS A 165 -7.31 0.45 0.79
CA CYS A 165 -6.14 0.66 1.63
C CYS A 165 -5.33 1.81 1.06
N PHE A 166 -4.91 2.72 1.92
CA PHE A 166 -4.08 3.87 1.56
C PHE A 166 -2.64 3.67 2.05
N TYR A 167 -1.69 4.21 1.32
CA TYR A 167 -0.31 4.37 1.76
C TYR A 167 0.02 5.86 1.83
N MET A 168 0.35 6.32 3.01
CA MET A 168 0.74 7.70 3.24
C MET A 168 2.23 7.89 2.94
N GLY A 169 2.51 8.52 1.81
CA GLY A 169 3.85 8.90 1.42
C GLY A 169 4.39 10.08 2.24
N LYS A 170 5.68 10.34 2.10
CA LYS A 170 6.34 11.48 2.73
C LYS A 170 6.15 12.74 1.89
N GLU A 171 6.11 13.91 2.58
CA GLU A 171 6.26 15.20 1.92
C GLU A 171 7.61 15.29 1.19
N LEU A 172 7.58 15.67 -0.07
CA LEU A 172 8.73 15.78 -0.94
C LEU A 172 8.83 17.21 -1.51
N LYS A 173 10.05 17.73 -1.57
CA LYS A 173 10.35 18.91 -2.39
C LYS A 173 10.40 18.51 -3.84
N LEU A 174 9.87 19.37 -4.71
CA LEU A 174 9.82 19.10 -6.14
C LEU A 174 11.23 19.03 -6.75
N ASN A 175 11.57 17.87 -7.29
CA ASN A 175 12.83 17.61 -7.99
C ASN A 175 12.71 16.38 -8.89
N SER A 176 13.75 16.11 -9.67
CA SER A 176 13.79 14.99 -10.63
C SER A 176 13.78 13.59 -10.00
N SER A 177 13.89 13.48 -8.67
CA SER A 177 13.88 12.18 -7.96
C SER A 177 12.46 11.71 -7.62
N ILE A 178 11.43 12.52 -7.85
CA ILE A 178 10.03 12.20 -7.48
C ILE A 178 9.57 10.87 -8.05
N PRO A 179 9.72 10.53 -9.35
CA PRO A 179 9.26 9.24 -9.86
C PRO A 179 9.95 8.05 -9.20
N VAL A 180 11.23 8.21 -8.88
CA VAL A 180 12.01 7.16 -8.21
C VAL A 180 11.49 6.91 -6.79
N ILE A 181 11.27 7.99 -6.02
CA ILE A 181 10.74 7.90 -4.65
C ILE A 181 9.32 7.34 -4.67
N PHE A 182 8.46 7.85 -5.55
CA PHE A 182 7.10 7.35 -5.73
C PHE A 182 7.09 5.83 -6.04
N GLY A 183 7.94 5.37 -6.95
CA GLY A 183 8.07 3.95 -7.27
C GLY A 183 8.58 3.10 -6.10
N GLN A 184 9.51 3.65 -5.27
CA GLN A 184 9.97 2.97 -4.05
C GLN A 184 8.86 2.86 -3.02
N GLU A 185 8.08 3.92 -2.79
CA GLU A 185 6.91 3.92 -1.91
C GLU A 185 5.85 2.93 -2.40
N ARG A 186 5.58 2.88 -3.72
CA ARG A 186 4.66 1.90 -4.33
C ARG A 186 5.10 0.46 -4.08
N ASN A 187 6.38 0.17 -4.24
CA ASN A 187 6.93 -1.16 -3.94
C ASN A 187 6.79 -1.51 -2.45
N LEU A 188 7.01 -0.53 -1.57
CA LEU A 188 6.81 -0.70 -0.14
C LEU A 188 5.34 -0.95 0.21
N PHE A 189 4.42 -0.17 -0.38
CA PHE A 189 2.99 -0.33 -0.23
C PHE A 189 2.51 -1.73 -0.64
N SER A 190 2.95 -2.22 -1.80
CA SER A 190 2.64 -3.59 -2.26
C SER A 190 3.06 -4.67 -1.24
N LYS A 191 4.24 -4.51 -0.61
CA LYS A 191 4.66 -5.39 0.49
C LYS A 191 3.78 -5.25 1.72
N GLY A 192 3.41 -4.01 2.07
CA GLY A 192 2.50 -3.73 3.18
C GLY A 192 1.14 -4.41 3.01
N LEU A 193 0.58 -4.37 1.82
CA LEU A 193 -0.68 -5.06 1.51
C LEU A 193 -0.60 -6.57 1.73
N ALA A 194 0.56 -7.18 1.43
CA ALA A 194 0.78 -8.60 1.67
C ALA A 194 0.94 -8.96 3.15
N PHE A 195 1.65 -8.13 3.93
CA PHE A 195 1.89 -8.37 5.36
C PHE A 195 0.70 -7.99 6.24
N MET A 196 -0.02 -6.94 5.87
CA MET A 196 -1.11 -6.35 6.66
C MET A 196 -2.39 -6.20 5.83
N PRO A 197 -3.00 -7.31 5.37
CA PRO A 197 -4.12 -7.28 4.44
C PRO A 197 -5.40 -6.64 5.00
N LYS A 198 -5.48 -6.45 6.31
CA LYS A 198 -6.64 -5.83 6.99
C LYS A 198 -6.45 -4.35 7.30
N SER A 199 -5.26 -3.81 7.07
CA SER A 199 -4.99 -2.40 7.35
C SER A 199 -5.69 -1.50 6.34
N THR A 200 -6.17 -0.38 6.84
CA THR A 200 -6.84 0.66 6.05
C THR A 200 -5.85 1.73 5.61
N VAL A 201 -4.93 2.09 6.49
CA VAL A 201 -3.86 3.04 6.20
C VAL A 201 -2.52 2.40 6.53
N LEU A 202 -1.54 2.60 5.69
CA LEU A 202 -0.17 2.11 5.80
C LEU A 202 0.81 3.26 5.59
N SER A 203 1.97 3.15 6.22
CA SER A 203 3.09 4.10 6.07
C SER A 203 4.42 3.35 6.11
N LEU A 204 5.52 4.03 5.85
CA LEU A 204 6.85 3.46 6.06
C LEU A 204 7.01 2.94 7.49
N GLU A 205 6.51 3.69 8.49
CA GLU A 205 6.65 3.37 9.91
C GLU A 205 5.93 2.07 10.29
N THR A 206 4.75 1.83 9.70
CA THR A 206 3.97 0.62 9.97
C THR A 206 4.48 -0.60 9.20
N ILE A 207 5.00 -0.41 7.98
CA ILE A 207 5.45 -1.51 7.12
C ILE A 207 6.86 -1.98 7.48
N LEU A 208 7.78 -1.05 7.75
CA LEU A 208 9.21 -1.35 7.93
C LEU A 208 9.47 -2.39 9.01
N PRO A 209 8.85 -2.35 10.21
CA PRO A 209 9.06 -3.37 11.23
C PRO A 209 8.71 -4.80 10.76
N ASN A 210 7.57 -4.96 10.06
CA ASN A 210 7.16 -6.24 9.49
C ASN A 210 8.13 -6.72 8.40
N LEU A 211 8.62 -5.80 7.57
CA LEU A 211 9.59 -6.09 6.54
C LEU A 211 10.93 -6.56 7.13
N LEU A 212 11.39 -5.96 8.22
CA LEU A 212 12.62 -6.37 8.93
C LEU A 212 12.48 -7.79 9.48
N ILE A 213 11.38 -8.10 10.15
CA ILE A 213 11.12 -9.44 10.67
C ILE A 213 11.09 -10.48 9.54
N SER A 214 10.49 -10.15 8.40
CA SER A 214 10.40 -11.07 7.26
C SER A 214 11.75 -11.43 6.64
N ARG A 215 12.81 -10.69 6.97
CA ARG A 215 14.18 -10.89 6.47
C ARG A 215 15.10 -11.59 7.46
N LEU A 216 14.65 -11.87 8.68
CA LEU A 216 15.41 -12.65 9.64
C LEU A 216 15.66 -14.04 9.09
N LYS A 217 16.87 -14.57 9.31
CA LYS A 217 17.24 -15.92 8.96
C LYS A 217 16.64 -16.92 9.96
N GLU A 218 16.67 -18.18 9.60
CA GLU A 218 16.05 -19.25 10.38
C GLU A 218 16.65 -19.37 11.79
N ASP A 219 17.99 -19.30 11.91
CA ASP A 219 18.69 -19.31 13.17
C ASP A 219 18.39 -18.09 14.06
N GLU A 220 18.24 -16.92 13.46
CA GLU A 220 17.82 -15.70 14.16
C GLU A 220 16.36 -15.80 14.62
N LEU A 221 15.49 -16.38 13.79
CA LEU A 221 14.08 -16.61 14.12
C LEU A 221 13.91 -17.64 15.24
N ASP A 222 14.72 -18.70 15.28
CA ASP A 222 14.65 -19.72 16.33
C ASP A 222 15.06 -19.14 17.68
N LEU A 223 16.15 -18.37 17.73
CA LEU A 223 16.53 -17.63 18.94
C LEU A 223 15.43 -16.67 19.40
N PHE A 224 14.79 -15.99 18.46
CA PHE A 224 13.71 -15.04 18.74
C PHE A 224 12.47 -15.76 19.29
N LYS A 225 12.10 -16.92 18.75
CA LYS A 225 11.01 -17.77 19.25
C LYS A 225 11.29 -18.28 20.65
N GLU A 226 12.52 -18.74 20.93
CA GLU A 226 12.92 -19.20 22.25
C GLU A 226 12.73 -18.10 23.32
N TRP A 227 13.22 -16.89 23.04
CA TRP A 227 13.12 -15.75 23.96
C TRP A 227 11.68 -15.31 24.24
N PHE A 228 10.80 -15.43 23.25
CA PHE A 228 9.40 -14.97 23.32
C PHE A 228 8.38 -16.11 23.30
N SER A 229 8.80 -17.34 23.66
CA SER A 229 7.92 -18.52 23.71
C SER A 229 6.67 -18.31 24.60
N ILE A 230 6.77 -17.45 25.60
CA ILE A 230 5.64 -17.05 26.43
C ILE A 230 4.45 -16.49 25.63
N PHE A 231 4.69 -15.94 24.43
CA PHE A 231 3.64 -15.41 23.56
C PHE A 231 2.90 -16.51 22.79
N GLU A 232 3.48 -17.71 22.68
CA GLU A 232 2.77 -18.89 22.18
C GLU A 232 1.83 -19.46 23.25
N GLU A 233 2.29 -19.48 24.50
CA GLU A 233 1.58 -20.05 25.64
C GLU A 233 0.45 -19.14 26.13
N ASP A 234 0.65 -17.81 26.06
CA ASP A 234 -0.26 -16.81 26.64
C ASP A 234 -0.60 -15.71 25.62
N LYS A 235 -1.66 -15.95 24.82
CA LYS A 235 -2.15 -14.99 23.81
C LYS A 235 -2.74 -13.72 24.42
N GLU A 236 -3.26 -13.80 25.66
CA GLU A 236 -3.72 -12.60 26.36
C GLU A 236 -2.56 -11.71 26.79
N LEU A 237 -1.44 -12.31 27.19
CA LEU A 237 -0.23 -11.58 27.50
C LEU A 237 0.32 -10.91 26.23
N LEU A 238 0.42 -11.63 25.10
CA LEU A 238 0.81 -11.06 23.81
C LEU A 238 -0.04 -9.84 23.46
N LEU A 239 -1.37 -9.96 23.51
CA LEU A 239 -2.29 -8.85 23.24
C LEU A 239 -2.06 -7.68 24.19
N THR A 240 -1.87 -7.97 25.49
CA THR A 240 -1.62 -6.94 26.49
C THR A 240 -0.34 -6.16 26.23
N ILE A 241 0.75 -6.87 25.97
CA ILE A 241 2.06 -6.25 25.70
C ILE A 241 2.02 -5.45 24.39
N LYS A 242 1.43 -6.00 23.35
CA LYS A 242 1.26 -5.30 22.07
C LYS A 242 0.46 -4.00 22.26
N THR A 243 -0.71 -4.07 22.88
CA THR A 243 -1.56 -2.89 23.13
C THR A 243 -0.86 -1.86 24.01
N PHE A 244 -0.08 -2.29 25.00
CA PHE A 244 0.72 -1.39 25.84
C PHE A 244 1.77 -0.62 25.03
N ILE A 245 2.47 -1.31 24.13
CA ILE A 245 3.46 -0.71 23.25
C ILE A 245 2.79 0.26 22.26
N GLU A 246 1.71 -0.14 21.62
CA GLU A 246 0.95 0.69 20.66
C GLU A 246 0.32 1.93 21.32
N ASN A 247 0.06 1.88 22.63
CA ASN A 247 -0.31 3.05 23.44
C ASN A 247 0.90 3.81 24.01
N ASN A 248 2.08 3.69 23.43
CA ASN A 248 3.30 4.37 23.87
C ASN A 248 3.64 4.17 25.36
N GLY A 249 3.30 3.01 25.92
CA GLY A 249 3.50 2.69 27.33
C GLY A 249 2.52 3.36 28.31
N HIS A 250 1.43 3.96 27.81
CA HIS A 250 0.42 4.61 28.64
C HIS A 250 -0.53 3.59 29.30
N SER A 251 -0.25 3.20 30.55
CA SER A 251 -1.01 2.20 31.29
C SER A 251 -2.50 2.49 31.39
N THR A 252 -2.89 3.76 31.54
CA THR A 252 -4.32 4.15 31.68
C THR A 252 -5.08 3.88 30.38
N ASN A 253 -4.52 4.26 29.24
CA ASN A 253 -5.14 4.05 27.94
C ASN A 253 -5.19 2.55 27.61
N THR A 254 -4.10 1.84 27.85
CA THR A 254 -4.01 0.38 27.65
C THR A 254 -5.06 -0.37 28.46
N ALA A 255 -5.19 -0.06 29.76
CA ALA A 255 -6.16 -0.72 30.62
C ALA A 255 -7.60 -0.46 30.16
N LYS A 256 -7.92 0.76 29.72
CA LYS A 256 -9.22 1.11 29.15
C LYS A 256 -9.49 0.35 27.85
N GLN A 257 -8.54 0.33 26.93
CA GLN A 257 -8.68 -0.33 25.63
C GLN A 257 -8.86 -1.86 25.77
N LEU A 258 -8.19 -2.47 26.74
CA LEU A 258 -8.30 -3.90 27.04
C LEU A 258 -9.47 -4.26 27.97
N PHE A 259 -10.22 -3.28 28.46
CA PHE A 259 -11.30 -3.46 29.46
C PHE A 259 -10.86 -4.20 30.71
N ILE A 260 -9.61 -3.93 31.19
CA ILE A 260 -9.07 -4.53 32.41
C ILE A 260 -8.74 -3.47 33.46
N HIS A 261 -8.62 -3.92 34.75
CA HIS A 261 -8.17 -3.03 35.81
C HIS A 261 -6.66 -2.77 35.69
N ARG A 262 -6.21 -1.58 36.10
CA ARG A 262 -4.78 -1.20 36.07
C ARG A 262 -3.85 -2.19 36.79
N ASN A 263 -4.34 -2.79 37.88
CA ASN A 263 -3.55 -3.77 38.61
C ASN A 263 -3.37 -5.07 37.84
N THR A 264 -4.36 -5.49 37.05
CA THR A 264 -4.27 -6.63 36.14
C THR A 264 -3.25 -6.34 35.02
N LEU A 265 -3.28 -5.13 34.49
CA LEU A 265 -2.27 -4.70 33.52
C LEU A 265 -0.87 -4.77 34.12
N GLN A 266 -0.67 -4.18 35.32
CA GLN A 266 0.63 -4.18 35.99
C GLN A 266 1.13 -5.61 36.24
N TYR A 267 0.27 -6.49 36.74
CA TYR A 267 0.58 -7.90 36.92
C TYR A 267 1.06 -8.58 35.63
N ARG A 268 0.41 -8.31 34.50
CA ARG A 268 0.80 -8.87 33.21
C ARG A 268 2.15 -8.32 32.72
N LEU A 269 2.41 -7.02 32.92
CA LEU A 269 3.72 -6.41 32.60
C LEU A 269 4.85 -6.99 33.46
N ASP A 270 4.61 -7.21 34.77
CA ASP A 270 5.58 -7.80 35.68
C ASP A 270 5.83 -9.26 35.31
N LYS A 271 4.79 -10.04 35.00
CA LYS A 271 4.90 -11.43 34.50
C LYS A 271 5.74 -11.52 33.24
N PHE A 272 5.53 -10.60 32.28
CA PHE A 272 6.34 -10.54 31.06
C PHE A 272 7.81 -10.29 31.40
N THR A 273 8.09 -9.30 32.25
CA THR A 273 9.47 -8.96 32.67
C THR A 273 10.13 -10.13 33.39
N GLU A 274 9.40 -10.83 34.28
CA GLU A 274 9.91 -12.00 35.00
C GLU A 274 10.28 -13.16 34.05
N LYS A 275 9.42 -13.40 33.04
CA LYS A 275 9.61 -14.52 32.10
C LYS A 275 10.69 -14.27 31.04
N THR A 276 10.83 -13.03 30.59
CA THR A 276 11.74 -12.70 29.48
C THR A 276 13.02 -11.99 29.93
N GLY A 277 13.05 -11.45 31.13
CA GLY A 277 14.11 -10.56 31.60
C GLY A 277 14.09 -9.17 30.94
N LEU A 278 13.14 -8.88 30.05
CA LEU A 278 13.08 -7.63 29.31
C LEU A 278 12.25 -6.58 30.06
N ASN A 279 12.84 -5.41 30.29
CA ASN A 279 12.16 -4.28 30.89
C ASN A 279 11.67 -3.30 29.83
N LEU A 280 10.37 -3.18 29.69
CA LEU A 280 9.73 -2.30 28.71
C LEU A 280 9.98 -0.78 28.92
N LYS A 281 10.60 -0.39 30.02
CA LYS A 281 11.14 0.97 30.22
C LYS A 281 12.46 1.20 29.50
N ASN A 282 13.17 0.13 29.11
CA ASN A 282 14.39 0.19 28.35
C ASN A 282 14.02 0.24 26.85
N TYR A 283 14.58 1.19 26.14
CA TYR A 283 14.29 1.42 24.72
C TYR A 283 14.58 0.20 23.83
N HIS A 284 15.72 -0.46 24.03
CA HIS A 284 16.05 -1.65 23.24
C HIS A 284 15.08 -2.81 23.51
N SER A 285 14.75 -3.05 24.79
CA SER A 285 13.77 -4.07 25.18
C SER A 285 12.39 -3.75 24.58
N TYR A 286 12.00 -2.48 24.58
CA TYR A 286 10.72 -2.01 24.01
C TYR A 286 10.62 -2.33 22.51
N ILE A 287 11.63 -1.94 21.72
CA ILE A 287 11.69 -2.21 20.28
C ILE A 287 11.71 -3.72 20.01
N THR A 288 12.58 -4.46 20.68
CA THR A 288 12.69 -5.91 20.48
C THR A 288 11.38 -6.63 20.80
N THR A 289 10.69 -6.20 21.87
CA THR A 289 9.39 -6.75 22.24
C THR A 289 8.32 -6.39 21.22
N TYR A 290 8.33 -5.17 20.67
CA TYR A 290 7.40 -4.78 19.62
C TYR A 290 7.54 -5.66 18.37
N LEU A 291 8.77 -5.90 17.92
CA LEU A 291 9.05 -6.81 16.82
C LEU A 291 8.54 -8.23 17.13
N ALA A 292 8.73 -8.72 18.38
CA ALA A 292 8.15 -10.00 18.77
C ALA A 292 6.62 -10.02 18.70
N CYS A 293 5.95 -8.98 19.18
CA CYS A 293 4.50 -8.87 19.07
C CYS A 293 4.04 -8.93 17.61
N LEU A 294 4.73 -8.25 16.71
CA LEU A 294 4.41 -8.28 15.27
C LEU A 294 4.60 -9.69 14.69
N PHE A 295 5.71 -10.35 15.01
CA PHE A 295 5.99 -11.72 14.57
C PHE A 295 4.87 -12.69 14.97
N TYR A 296 4.49 -12.70 16.25
CA TYR A 296 3.47 -13.60 16.77
C TYR A 296 2.03 -13.23 16.37
N THR A 297 1.80 -12.06 15.85
CA THR A 297 0.48 -11.63 15.33
C THR A 297 0.35 -11.76 13.81
N SER A 298 1.46 -11.87 13.06
CA SER A 298 1.46 -11.99 11.59
C SER A 298 1.05 -13.38 11.09
N GLY A 299 0.89 -14.37 11.95
CA GLY A 299 0.40 -15.72 11.58
C GLY A 299 1.37 -16.52 10.70
N LYS A 300 2.70 -16.30 10.83
CA LYS A 300 3.73 -17.11 10.17
C LYS A 300 4.07 -18.34 11.00
#